data_5d9e21630b18658973e8bb347c72b20d
#
_entry.id   5d9e21630b18658973e8bb347c72b20d
#
_cell.length_a   1.000
_cell.length_b   1.000
_cell.length_c   1.000
_cell.angle_alpha   90.00
_cell.angle_beta   90.00
_cell.angle_gamma   90.00
#
_symmetry.space_group_name_H-M   'P 1'
#
loop_
_entity.id
_entity.type
_entity.pdbx_description
1 polymer ?
#
loop_
_entity_poly.entity_id
_entity_poly.type
_entity_poly.pdbx_seq_one_letter_code
_entity_poly.pdbx_strand_id
1 'polypeptide(L)'
;YKEVPVDIITFIEHPKYLGVSLRDKIYPIWKDTLKTIFPNPFYSPYYECIFRGAIGIGKTTIARIIILYDLYKLLLLEDPHRKFNLIPTDEIVIALFNVTKDLSNQVLYEPFKNLIASSEFFQEHLDSDNKKTSEIRFVNNIGIVAGSRFTHTLGMAVFGGLLDEANFGIISDQVRQSYNALVRRMESRFAQEGGKLPGHLCLVSSEKSPDDFVSQHTEKVRGKQGVVIFQYPIWEVKKHLGIYSNETFKVFVGDETTDPFIIEDDSQLKYIDESKVIEVPIELKDKFEIDLHNAIRDLAGYSVGSTYRIFKSRNILIKQASVVNPVKQEIIRLSFNDKSDVLLNYFNIDYLKNPLFKESPRAIHIDLSVTGDRTGIASGYIKGYKKIERVDPLTLKRHTFLEPEIVIDFIIYLEPLPGERIPFYKIRQFIVDLSRIGYPIAIVTSDGFQSEDMRQQLTQLGFRTDLLSVDRTKDPYLSFRDAIYEERVWIPKHNLLIKELLHIEDIGKKIDHPHEFPDGTKGSKDGADAVVGVYWSLITNKDIQKHFSFARLYREETTSEEEENQQSFANLFWGDYL
;
A
#
# COMPACT_ATOMS: atom_id res chain seq x y z
N TYR A 1 17.41 -31.03 -28.93
CA TYR A 1 17.62 -29.82 -29.76
C TYR A 1 18.08 -30.21 -31.15
N LYS A 2 17.61 -29.47 -32.18
CA LYS A 2 18.05 -29.60 -33.56
C LYS A 2 19.50 -29.15 -33.73
N GLU A 3 19.89 -28.13 -33.01
CA GLU A 3 21.28 -27.63 -32.88
C GLU A 3 21.55 -27.18 -31.44
N VAL A 4 22.83 -27.09 -31.07
CA VAL A 4 23.22 -26.65 -29.72
C VAL A 4 22.87 -25.16 -29.53
N PRO A 5 22.08 -24.80 -28.52
CA PRO A 5 21.77 -23.40 -28.26
C PRO A 5 23.02 -22.57 -27.95
N VAL A 6 23.13 -21.38 -28.51
CA VAL A 6 24.20 -20.44 -28.19
C VAL A 6 23.99 -19.83 -26.81
N ASP A 7 25.04 -19.32 -26.16
CA ASP A 7 24.93 -18.59 -24.91
C ASP A 7 24.21 -17.25 -25.09
N ILE A 8 23.72 -16.67 -23.99
CA ILE A 8 22.90 -15.47 -24.01
C ILE A 8 23.65 -14.27 -24.59
N ILE A 9 24.98 -14.17 -24.43
CA ILE A 9 25.76 -13.05 -24.96
C ILE A 9 25.92 -13.19 -26.48
N THR A 10 26.24 -14.38 -26.97
CA THR A 10 26.23 -14.67 -28.41
C THR A 10 24.83 -14.38 -29.01
N PHE A 11 23.75 -14.74 -28.32
CA PHE A 11 22.38 -14.47 -28.77
C PHE A 11 22.09 -12.99 -28.95
N ILE A 12 22.56 -12.10 -28.06
CA ILE A 12 22.33 -10.65 -28.16
C ILE A 12 23.31 -9.91 -29.08
N GLU A 13 24.47 -10.52 -29.39
CA GLU A 13 25.52 -9.85 -30.16
C GLU A 13 25.68 -10.35 -31.60
N HIS A 14 25.31 -11.58 -31.88
CA HIS A 14 25.48 -12.16 -33.21
C HIS A 14 24.35 -11.75 -34.17
N PRO A 15 24.65 -11.30 -35.41
CA PRO A 15 23.65 -10.79 -36.38
C PRO A 15 22.54 -11.79 -36.74
N LYS A 16 22.80 -13.10 -36.74
CA LYS A 16 21.78 -14.14 -36.99
C LYS A 16 20.63 -14.07 -35.98
N TYR A 17 20.92 -13.66 -34.75
CA TYR A 17 19.92 -13.59 -33.68
C TYR A 17 19.47 -12.13 -33.45
N LEU A 18 19.82 -11.50 -32.30
CA LEU A 18 19.40 -10.14 -31.97
C LEU A 18 20.48 -9.06 -32.26
N GLY A 19 21.67 -9.45 -32.70
CA GLY A 19 22.82 -8.56 -32.82
C GLY A 19 22.63 -7.40 -33.81
N VAL A 20 21.78 -7.53 -34.82
CA VAL A 20 21.43 -6.42 -35.72
C VAL A 20 20.82 -5.24 -34.96
N SER A 21 20.00 -5.53 -33.97
CA SER A 21 19.30 -4.51 -33.17
C SER A 21 20.00 -4.16 -31.87
N LEU A 22 20.71 -5.11 -31.21
CA LEU A 22 21.14 -4.99 -29.81
C LEU A 22 22.63 -4.95 -29.59
N ARG A 23 23.45 -5.31 -30.60
CA ARG A 23 24.91 -5.25 -30.47
C ARG A 23 25.36 -3.87 -29.94
N ASP A 24 26.21 -3.88 -28.93
CA ASP A 24 26.79 -2.69 -28.30
C ASP A 24 25.79 -1.72 -27.64
N LYS A 25 24.47 -2.08 -27.61
CA LYS A 25 23.43 -1.25 -27.00
C LYS A 25 23.04 -1.67 -25.57
N ILE A 26 23.48 -2.86 -25.16
CA ILE A 26 23.18 -3.37 -23.82
C ILE A 26 24.28 -2.97 -22.85
N TYR A 27 23.91 -2.28 -21.78
CA TYR A 27 24.83 -1.84 -20.74
C TYR A 27 25.54 -3.03 -20.06
N PRO A 28 26.82 -2.88 -19.66
CA PRO A 28 27.61 -3.99 -19.08
C PRO A 28 26.93 -4.68 -17.91
N ILE A 29 26.36 -3.94 -16.99
CA ILE A 29 25.64 -4.50 -15.82
C ILE A 29 24.48 -5.43 -16.24
N TRP A 30 23.79 -5.10 -17.33
CA TRP A 30 22.73 -5.94 -17.87
C TRP A 30 23.25 -7.20 -18.57
N LYS A 31 24.42 -7.13 -19.19
CA LYS A 31 25.08 -8.34 -19.73
C LYS A 31 25.43 -9.30 -18.60
N ASP A 32 25.93 -8.78 -17.46
CA ASP A 32 26.25 -9.61 -16.29
C ASP A 32 24.98 -10.13 -15.61
N THR A 33 23.92 -9.35 -15.56
CA THR A 33 22.58 -9.79 -15.12
C THR A 33 22.08 -10.96 -15.98
N LEU A 34 22.17 -10.86 -17.31
CA LEU A 34 21.76 -11.93 -18.21
C LEU A 34 22.60 -13.21 -18.04
N LYS A 35 23.92 -13.10 -17.83
CA LYS A 35 24.78 -14.25 -17.50
C LYS A 35 24.41 -14.89 -16.16
N THR A 36 24.01 -14.09 -15.19
CA THR A 36 23.53 -14.61 -13.89
C THR A 36 22.25 -15.42 -14.05
N ILE A 37 21.32 -14.94 -14.89
CA ILE A 37 20.07 -15.66 -15.16
C ILE A 37 20.34 -16.91 -16.01
N PHE A 38 21.21 -16.81 -17.00
CA PHE A 38 21.58 -17.91 -17.91
C PHE A 38 23.09 -18.22 -17.82
N PRO A 39 23.53 -18.92 -16.77
CA PRO A 39 24.94 -19.29 -16.61
C PRO A 39 25.45 -20.23 -17.74
N ASN A 40 24.53 -20.92 -18.39
CA ASN A 40 24.78 -21.68 -19.63
C ASN A 40 23.48 -21.81 -20.45
N PRO A 41 23.54 -22.20 -21.73
CA PRO A 41 22.35 -22.27 -22.59
C PRO A 41 21.27 -23.25 -22.15
N PHE A 42 21.64 -24.30 -21.40
CA PHE A 42 20.74 -25.41 -21.05
C PHE A 42 20.05 -25.24 -19.71
N TYR A 43 20.50 -24.30 -18.89
CA TYR A 43 20.06 -24.18 -17.50
C TYR A 43 19.92 -22.72 -17.05
N SER A 44 18.82 -22.46 -16.34
CA SER A 44 18.64 -21.28 -15.50
C SER A 44 18.28 -21.72 -14.09
N PRO A 45 18.89 -21.17 -13.04
CA PRO A 45 18.48 -21.43 -11.67
C PRO A 45 17.18 -20.72 -11.29
N TYR A 46 16.67 -19.83 -12.16
CA TYR A 46 15.54 -18.97 -11.89
C TYR A 46 14.40 -19.21 -12.89
N TYR A 47 13.18 -19.15 -12.40
CA TYR A 47 11.97 -19.12 -13.21
C TYR A 47 11.25 -17.77 -13.10
N GLU A 48 11.55 -16.99 -12.06
CA GLU A 48 10.98 -15.66 -11.86
C GLU A 48 12.08 -14.62 -11.74
N CYS A 49 12.00 -13.60 -12.60
CA CYS A 49 12.94 -12.50 -12.65
C CYS A 49 12.19 -11.18 -12.39
N ILE A 50 12.50 -10.51 -11.28
CA ILE A 50 11.87 -9.25 -10.89
C ILE A 50 12.85 -8.11 -11.14
N PHE A 51 12.44 -7.16 -12.00
CA PHE A 51 13.23 -5.99 -12.37
C PHE A 51 12.60 -4.74 -11.77
N ARG A 52 13.27 -4.20 -10.77
CA ARG A 52 12.93 -2.95 -10.09
C ARG A 52 14.00 -1.88 -10.35
N GLY A 53 13.80 -0.68 -9.80
CA GLY A 53 14.84 0.36 -9.84
C GLY A 53 14.48 1.53 -10.72
N ALA A 54 15.47 2.35 -11.03
CA ALA A 54 15.33 3.65 -11.69
C ALA A 54 14.57 3.60 -13.02
N ILE A 55 13.98 4.73 -13.39
CA ILE A 55 13.30 4.89 -14.68
C ILE A 55 14.35 4.99 -15.82
N GLY A 56 14.02 4.43 -16.99
CA GLY A 56 14.85 4.59 -18.19
C GLY A 56 16.17 3.81 -18.20
N ILE A 57 16.36 2.84 -17.30
CA ILE A 57 17.58 2.02 -17.24
C ILE A 57 17.55 0.78 -18.15
N GLY A 58 16.44 0.53 -18.86
CA GLY A 58 16.35 -0.59 -19.82
C GLY A 58 15.72 -1.88 -19.27
N LYS A 59 15.07 -1.87 -18.11
CA LYS A 59 14.43 -3.05 -17.48
C LYS A 59 13.57 -3.86 -18.45
N THR A 60 12.64 -3.22 -19.15
CA THR A 60 11.73 -3.85 -20.12
C THR A 60 12.50 -4.46 -21.29
N THR A 61 13.60 -3.84 -21.73
CA THR A 61 14.45 -4.41 -22.80
C THR A 61 15.10 -5.71 -22.36
N ILE A 62 15.62 -5.77 -21.13
CA ILE A 62 16.23 -6.99 -20.59
C ILE A 62 15.20 -8.10 -20.43
N ALA A 63 14.02 -7.80 -19.91
CA ALA A 63 12.93 -8.76 -19.80
C ALA A 63 12.53 -9.31 -21.19
N ARG A 64 12.47 -8.46 -22.23
CA ARG A 64 12.22 -8.90 -23.60
C ARG A 64 13.30 -9.87 -24.12
N ILE A 65 14.56 -9.59 -23.84
CA ILE A 65 15.68 -10.46 -24.23
C ILE A 65 15.53 -11.84 -23.57
N ILE A 66 15.20 -11.90 -22.28
CA ILE A 66 14.98 -13.17 -21.57
C ILE A 66 13.88 -13.98 -22.25
N ILE A 67 12.76 -13.34 -22.52
CA ILE A 67 11.61 -13.98 -23.16
C ILE A 67 11.92 -14.44 -24.60
N LEU A 68 12.65 -13.63 -25.36
CA LEU A 68 13.09 -14.03 -26.72
C LEU A 68 14.13 -15.15 -26.69
N TYR A 69 14.96 -15.22 -25.65
CA TYR A 69 15.89 -16.33 -25.48
C TYR A 69 15.17 -17.63 -25.11
N ASP A 70 14.12 -17.56 -24.33
CA ASP A 70 13.25 -18.72 -24.06
C ASP A 70 12.54 -19.19 -25.33
N LEU A 71 12.01 -18.27 -26.13
CA LEU A 71 11.43 -18.58 -27.43
C LEU A 71 12.45 -19.23 -28.37
N TYR A 72 13.67 -18.67 -28.44
CA TYR A 72 14.78 -19.23 -29.21
C TYR A 72 15.04 -20.69 -28.82
N LYS A 73 15.17 -20.97 -27.54
CA LYS A 73 15.40 -22.35 -27.04
C LYS A 73 14.23 -23.29 -27.34
N LEU A 74 12.98 -22.81 -27.27
CA LEU A 74 11.79 -23.57 -27.64
C LEU A 74 11.78 -23.97 -29.12
N LEU A 75 12.13 -23.04 -30.01
CA LEU A 75 12.15 -23.27 -31.46
C LEU A 75 13.25 -24.22 -31.88
N LEU A 76 14.33 -24.32 -31.08
CA LEU A 76 15.39 -25.30 -31.30
C LEU A 76 15.04 -26.73 -30.86
N LEU A 77 13.97 -26.94 -30.11
CA LEU A 77 13.54 -28.31 -29.77
C LEU A 77 13.04 -29.03 -31.03
N GLU A 78 13.41 -30.32 -31.17
CA GLU A 78 12.90 -31.15 -32.27
C GLU A 78 11.38 -31.26 -32.22
N ASP A 79 10.85 -31.59 -31.04
CA ASP A 79 9.43 -31.70 -30.76
C ASP A 79 9.14 -31.13 -29.33
N PRO A 80 8.73 -29.84 -29.22
CA PRO A 80 8.43 -29.25 -27.95
C PRO A 80 7.21 -29.86 -27.27
N HIS A 81 6.20 -30.33 -28.03
CA HIS A 81 5.01 -30.95 -27.46
C HIS A 81 5.35 -32.28 -26.80
N ARG A 82 6.11 -33.12 -27.46
CA ARG A 82 6.60 -34.38 -26.90
C ARG A 82 7.50 -34.14 -25.68
N LYS A 83 8.39 -33.13 -25.75
CA LYS A 83 9.28 -32.77 -24.63
C LYS A 83 8.53 -32.46 -23.34
N PHE A 84 7.38 -31.76 -23.45
CA PHE A 84 6.58 -31.31 -22.30
C PHE A 84 5.30 -32.15 -22.12
N ASN A 85 5.18 -33.28 -22.80
CA ASN A 85 4.01 -34.16 -22.72
C ASN A 85 2.68 -33.45 -23.03
N LEU A 86 2.69 -32.58 -24.04
CA LEU A 86 1.52 -31.82 -24.52
C LEU A 86 0.95 -32.51 -25.78
N ILE A 87 -0.35 -32.25 -26.05
CA ILE A 87 -0.96 -32.69 -27.31
C ILE A 87 -0.46 -31.79 -28.44
N PRO A 88 -0.17 -32.29 -29.63
CA PRO A 88 0.34 -31.47 -30.76
C PRO A 88 -0.56 -30.28 -31.16
N THR A 89 -1.85 -30.35 -30.83
CA THR A 89 -2.82 -29.28 -31.06
C THR A 89 -2.83 -28.21 -29.97
N ASP A 90 -2.18 -28.44 -28.81
CA ASP A 90 -2.06 -27.44 -27.77
C ASP A 90 -1.12 -26.32 -28.24
N GLU A 91 -1.56 -25.09 -28.15
CA GLU A 91 -0.73 -23.93 -28.47
C GLU A 91 0.20 -23.62 -27.28
N ILE A 92 1.54 -23.63 -27.51
CA ILE A 92 2.53 -23.21 -26.52
C ILE A 92 2.73 -21.70 -26.68
N VAL A 93 2.39 -20.95 -25.64
CA VAL A 93 2.41 -19.48 -25.71
C VAL A 93 3.35 -18.84 -24.72
N ILE A 94 3.93 -17.72 -25.13
CA ILE A 94 4.54 -16.72 -24.27
C ILE A 94 3.58 -15.56 -24.13
N ALA A 95 3.24 -15.20 -22.90
CA ALA A 95 2.22 -14.21 -22.59
C ALA A 95 2.85 -12.84 -22.27
N LEU A 96 2.41 -11.79 -22.94
CA LEU A 96 2.83 -10.41 -22.68
C LEU A 96 1.66 -9.61 -22.12
N PHE A 97 1.81 -9.08 -20.91
CA PHE A 97 0.78 -8.29 -20.22
C PHE A 97 1.27 -6.89 -19.85
N ASN A 98 0.38 -5.91 -20.05
CA ASN A 98 0.54 -4.56 -19.54
C ASN A 98 -0.82 -4.08 -19.00
N VAL A 99 -0.83 -2.94 -18.33
CA VAL A 99 -1.99 -2.30 -17.67
C VAL A 99 -3.21 -2.19 -18.58
N THR A 100 -3.00 -1.78 -19.84
CA THR A 100 -4.06 -1.69 -20.86
C THR A 100 -3.68 -2.47 -22.11
N LYS A 101 -4.69 -2.83 -22.92
CA LYS A 101 -4.48 -3.52 -24.20
C LYS A 101 -3.67 -2.66 -25.18
N ASP A 102 -3.90 -1.36 -25.20
CA ASP A 102 -3.21 -0.45 -26.11
C ASP A 102 -1.73 -0.28 -25.71
N LEU A 103 -1.44 -0.14 -24.42
CA LEU A 103 -0.07 -0.14 -23.90
C LEU A 103 0.61 -1.49 -24.13
N SER A 104 -0.11 -2.60 -23.94
CA SER A 104 0.43 -3.94 -24.27
C SER A 104 0.84 -4.04 -25.73
N ASN A 105 0.05 -3.51 -26.63
CA ASN A 105 0.37 -3.52 -28.05
C ASN A 105 1.51 -2.56 -28.41
N GLN A 106 1.47 -1.30 -27.98
CA GLN A 106 2.45 -0.29 -28.37
C GLN A 106 3.80 -0.45 -27.66
N VAL A 107 3.78 -0.74 -26.36
CA VAL A 107 4.99 -0.75 -25.52
C VAL A 107 5.64 -2.14 -25.49
N LEU A 108 4.87 -3.21 -25.55
CA LEU A 108 5.42 -4.57 -25.54
C LEU A 108 5.44 -5.20 -26.93
N TYR A 109 4.29 -5.39 -27.53
CA TYR A 109 4.14 -6.21 -28.73
C TYR A 109 4.90 -5.65 -29.95
N GLU A 110 4.78 -4.38 -30.28
CA GLU A 110 5.49 -3.78 -31.41
C GLU A 110 7.02 -3.84 -31.28
N PRO A 111 7.65 -3.55 -30.12
CA PRO A 111 9.08 -3.74 -29.94
C PRO A 111 9.52 -5.22 -30.03
N PHE A 112 8.70 -6.19 -29.53
CA PHE A 112 8.97 -7.61 -29.77
C PHE A 112 8.97 -7.95 -31.26
N LYS A 113 7.94 -7.51 -31.97
CA LYS A 113 7.80 -7.69 -33.41
C LYS A 113 8.99 -7.12 -34.20
N ASN A 114 9.46 -5.94 -33.83
CA ASN A 114 10.62 -5.32 -34.43
C ASN A 114 11.93 -6.11 -34.20
N LEU A 115 12.13 -6.64 -32.99
CA LEU A 115 13.29 -7.50 -32.68
C LEU A 115 13.21 -8.82 -33.47
N ILE A 116 12.05 -9.43 -33.57
CA ILE A 116 11.81 -10.63 -34.37
C ILE A 116 12.03 -10.37 -35.84
N ALA A 117 11.55 -9.23 -36.35
CA ALA A 117 11.70 -8.84 -37.75
C ALA A 117 13.16 -8.59 -38.15
N SER A 118 14.00 -8.15 -37.20
CA SER A 118 15.43 -7.90 -37.45
C SER A 118 16.31 -9.16 -37.30
N SER A 119 15.76 -10.29 -36.89
CA SER A 119 16.50 -11.54 -36.63
C SER A 119 16.27 -12.55 -37.74
N GLU A 120 17.34 -12.94 -38.44
CA GLU A 120 17.29 -14.00 -39.46
C GLU A 120 16.75 -15.31 -38.86
N PHE A 121 17.21 -15.71 -37.69
CA PHE A 121 16.74 -16.92 -37.01
C PHE A 121 15.22 -16.91 -36.78
N PHE A 122 14.66 -15.83 -36.25
CA PHE A 122 13.23 -15.80 -36.00
C PHE A 122 12.42 -15.72 -37.28
N GLN A 123 12.91 -15.03 -38.30
CA GLN A 123 12.23 -14.97 -39.62
C GLN A 123 12.11 -16.35 -40.26
N GLU A 124 13.15 -17.20 -40.16
CA GLU A 124 13.15 -18.59 -40.69
C GLU A 124 12.15 -19.51 -39.96
N HIS A 125 11.74 -19.13 -38.74
CA HIS A 125 10.82 -19.92 -37.89
C HIS A 125 9.41 -19.34 -37.81
N LEU A 126 9.11 -18.25 -38.50
CA LEU A 126 7.75 -17.69 -38.55
C LEU A 126 6.79 -18.63 -39.28
N ASP A 127 5.55 -18.70 -38.79
CA ASP A 127 4.47 -19.38 -39.51
C ASP A 127 4.00 -18.51 -40.67
N SER A 128 3.63 -19.15 -41.81
CA SER A 128 3.14 -18.49 -43.02
C SER A 128 1.84 -17.71 -42.82
N ASP A 129 1.04 -18.02 -41.81
CA ASP A 129 -0.28 -17.45 -41.55
C ASP A 129 -0.32 -16.29 -40.52
N ASN A 130 0.75 -15.53 -40.38
CA ASN A 130 0.89 -14.41 -39.41
C ASN A 130 0.03 -13.19 -39.79
N LYS A 131 -1.31 -13.31 -39.78
CA LYS A 131 -2.24 -12.23 -40.15
C LYS A 131 -2.90 -11.48 -38.97
N LYS A 132 -2.68 -11.93 -37.73
CA LYS A 132 -3.33 -11.31 -36.56
C LYS A 132 -2.49 -10.17 -35.97
N THR A 133 -3.16 -9.11 -35.52
CA THR A 133 -2.52 -7.88 -34.99
C THR A 133 -2.02 -7.96 -33.55
N SER A 134 -2.35 -9.04 -32.84
CA SER A 134 -1.99 -9.22 -31.39
C SER A 134 -1.30 -10.55 -31.08
N GLU A 135 -0.96 -11.32 -32.11
CA GLU A 135 -0.30 -12.62 -31.99
C GLU A 135 0.81 -12.75 -33.01
N ILE A 136 1.97 -13.29 -32.61
CA ILE A 136 3.04 -13.72 -33.54
C ILE A 136 3.14 -15.24 -33.41
N ARG A 137 2.99 -15.93 -34.54
CA ARG A 137 3.00 -17.39 -34.60
C ARG A 137 4.29 -17.90 -35.25
N PHE A 138 4.77 -18.98 -34.71
CA PHE A 138 5.97 -19.70 -35.15
C PHE A 138 5.61 -21.14 -35.47
N VAL A 139 6.53 -21.84 -36.13
CA VAL A 139 6.42 -23.26 -36.36
C VAL A 139 6.20 -24.04 -35.07
N ASN A 140 5.69 -25.27 -35.17
CA ASN A 140 5.40 -26.15 -34.03
C ASN A 140 4.31 -25.58 -33.07
N ASN A 141 3.34 -24.82 -33.60
CA ASN A 141 2.24 -24.24 -32.82
C ASN A 141 2.72 -23.46 -31.57
N ILE A 142 3.78 -22.68 -31.74
CA ILE A 142 4.34 -21.79 -30.70
C ILE A 142 3.93 -20.36 -31.04
N GLY A 143 3.56 -19.56 -30.03
CA GLY A 143 3.14 -18.19 -30.24
C GLY A 143 3.52 -17.21 -29.14
N ILE A 144 3.53 -15.92 -29.48
CA ILE A 144 3.56 -14.80 -28.53
C ILE A 144 2.20 -14.14 -28.57
N VAL A 145 1.56 -13.98 -27.41
CA VAL A 145 0.23 -13.40 -27.28
C VAL A 145 0.29 -12.18 -26.35
N ALA A 146 -0.18 -11.03 -26.84
CA ALA A 146 -0.28 -9.80 -26.07
C ALA A 146 -1.70 -9.57 -25.57
N GLY A 147 -1.84 -9.17 -24.30
CA GLY A 147 -3.14 -8.91 -23.68
C GLY A 147 -3.08 -8.00 -22.48
N SER A 148 -4.26 -7.56 -22.01
CA SER A 148 -4.41 -6.79 -20.76
C SER A 148 -5.05 -7.61 -19.64
N ARG A 149 -5.52 -8.84 -19.93
CA ARG A 149 -6.16 -9.73 -18.94
C ARG A 149 -5.73 -11.18 -19.16
N PHE A 150 -5.57 -11.90 -18.07
CA PHE A 150 -5.22 -13.33 -18.09
C PHE A 150 -6.26 -14.20 -18.82
N THR A 151 -7.49 -13.71 -18.99
CA THR A 151 -8.57 -14.41 -19.70
C THR A 151 -8.21 -14.71 -21.16
N HIS A 152 -7.30 -13.95 -21.75
CA HIS A 152 -6.82 -14.20 -23.12
C HIS A 152 -5.94 -15.45 -23.26
N THR A 153 -5.40 -15.95 -22.15
CA THR A 153 -4.57 -17.17 -22.12
C THR A 153 -5.33 -18.39 -21.61
N LEU A 154 -6.66 -18.27 -21.38
CA LEU A 154 -7.50 -19.40 -20.93
C LEU A 154 -7.45 -20.53 -21.99
N GLY A 155 -7.04 -21.74 -21.56
CA GLY A 155 -6.91 -22.90 -22.44
C GLY A 155 -5.54 -23.11 -23.09
N MET A 156 -4.66 -22.10 -23.10
CA MET A 156 -3.33 -22.19 -23.70
C MET A 156 -2.28 -22.78 -22.74
N ALA A 157 -1.24 -23.42 -23.28
CA ALA A 157 -0.08 -23.87 -22.52
C ALA A 157 0.94 -22.73 -22.41
N VAL A 158 0.91 -21.99 -21.27
CA VAL A 158 1.78 -20.83 -21.05
C VAL A 158 3.16 -21.29 -20.60
N PHE A 159 4.17 -21.06 -21.44
CA PHE A 159 5.56 -21.44 -21.17
C PHE A 159 6.30 -20.42 -20.31
N GLY A 160 6.02 -19.14 -20.52
CA GLY A 160 6.61 -18.02 -19.80
C GLY A 160 5.86 -16.72 -20.10
N GLY A 161 6.30 -15.61 -19.52
CA GLY A 161 5.64 -14.35 -19.75
C GLY A 161 6.35 -13.13 -19.21
N LEU A 162 5.84 -11.98 -19.62
CA LEU A 162 6.28 -10.65 -19.18
C LEU A 162 5.07 -9.86 -18.68
N LEU A 163 5.13 -9.43 -17.41
CA LEU A 163 4.24 -8.42 -16.85
C LEU A 163 5.02 -7.11 -16.73
N ASP A 164 4.70 -6.15 -17.58
CA ASP A 164 5.35 -4.84 -17.59
C ASP A 164 4.45 -3.77 -16.98
N GLU A 165 5.06 -2.79 -16.34
CA GLU A 165 4.39 -1.70 -15.62
C GLU A 165 3.39 -2.20 -14.57
N ALA A 166 3.72 -3.29 -13.89
CA ALA A 166 2.83 -4.02 -12.98
C ALA A 166 2.31 -3.18 -11.79
N ASN A 167 2.99 -2.08 -11.44
CA ASN A 167 2.57 -1.15 -10.37
C ASN A 167 1.63 -0.02 -10.85
N PHE A 168 1.46 0.15 -12.16
CA PHE A 168 0.64 1.23 -12.72
C PHE A 168 -0.80 0.80 -13.06
N GLY A 169 -1.16 -0.44 -12.78
CA GLY A 169 -2.53 -0.95 -12.93
C GLY A 169 -3.50 -0.25 -11.98
N ILE A 170 -4.67 0.16 -12.52
CA ILE A 170 -5.76 0.76 -11.75
C ILE A 170 -6.28 -0.23 -10.69
N ILE A 171 -6.09 -1.54 -10.90
CA ILE A 171 -6.56 -2.61 -10.02
C ILE A 171 -5.40 -3.56 -9.73
N SER A 172 -4.74 -3.40 -8.59
CA SER A 172 -3.66 -4.28 -8.12
C SER A 172 -4.06 -5.76 -8.07
N ASP A 173 -5.34 -6.05 -7.82
CA ASP A 173 -5.89 -7.40 -7.82
C ASP A 173 -5.91 -8.06 -9.20
N GLN A 174 -6.13 -7.31 -10.28
CA GLN A 174 -6.06 -7.88 -11.64
C GLN A 174 -4.63 -8.31 -12.00
N VAL A 175 -3.63 -7.53 -11.59
CA VAL A 175 -2.22 -7.89 -11.78
C VAL A 175 -1.88 -9.14 -10.99
N ARG A 176 -2.31 -9.20 -9.73
CA ARG A 176 -2.13 -10.38 -8.85
C ARG A 176 -2.82 -11.62 -9.40
N GLN A 177 -4.05 -11.49 -9.90
CA GLN A 177 -4.79 -12.58 -10.53
C GLN A 177 -4.09 -13.06 -11.80
N SER A 178 -3.62 -12.13 -12.64
CA SER A 178 -2.86 -12.43 -13.86
C SER A 178 -1.56 -13.16 -13.55
N TYR A 179 -0.80 -12.68 -12.58
CA TYR A 179 0.41 -13.34 -12.08
C TYR A 179 0.13 -14.77 -11.60
N ASN A 180 -0.83 -14.94 -10.69
CA ASN A 180 -1.18 -16.26 -10.15
C ASN A 180 -1.68 -17.22 -11.25
N ALA A 181 -2.42 -16.73 -12.23
CA ALA A 181 -2.90 -17.53 -13.33
C ALA A 181 -1.75 -18.00 -14.24
N LEU A 182 -0.77 -17.13 -14.52
CA LEU A 182 0.41 -17.46 -15.30
C LEU A 182 1.26 -18.51 -14.60
N VAL A 183 1.62 -18.28 -13.33
CA VAL A 183 2.44 -19.22 -12.54
C VAL A 183 1.78 -20.60 -12.50
N ARG A 184 0.48 -20.70 -12.17
CA ARG A 184 -0.25 -21.98 -12.13
C ARG A 184 -0.24 -22.70 -13.48
N ARG A 185 -0.28 -21.98 -14.60
CA ARG A 185 -0.25 -22.56 -15.94
C ARG A 185 1.13 -23.04 -16.31
N MET A 186 2.16 -22.27 -15.99
CA MET A 186 3.55 -22.71 -16.15
C MET A 186 3.79 -23.98 -15.35
N GLU A 187 3.41 -24.00 -14.07
CA GLU A 187 3.55 -25.18 -13.20
C GLU A 187 2.77 -26.40 -13.71
N SER A 188 1.50 -26.22 -14.06
CA SER A 188 0.64 -27.35 -14.45
C SER A 188 1.02 -28.00 -15.78
N ARG A 189 1.70 -27.29 -16.69
CA ARG A 189 2.01 -27.75 -18.04
C ARG A 189 3.50 -28.01 -18.29
N PHE A 190 4.38 -27.31 -17.58
CA PHE A 190 5.82 -27.31 -17.87
C PHE A 190 6.71 -27.68 -16.70
N ALA A 191 6.17 -27.95 -15.50
CA ALA A 191 6.98 -28.38 -14.37
C ALA A 191 7.75 -29.65 -14.68
N GLN A 192 9.06 -29.62 -14.44
CA GLN A 192 9.97 -30.72 -14.61
C GLN A 192 10.33 -31.35 -13.24
N GLU A 193 11.18 -32.36 -13.26
CA GLU A 193 11.66 -33.01 -12.05
C GLU A 193 12.19 -32.02 -11.01
N GLY A 194 11.71 -32.15 -9.76
CA GLY A 194 12.02 -31.22 -8.69
C GLY A 194 11.23 -29.89 -8.75
N GLY A 195 10.11 -29.81 -9.54
CA GLY A 195 9.28 -28.62 -9.66
C GLY A 195 9.92 -27.46 -10.45
N LYS A 196 10.99 -27.73 -11.16
CA LYS A 196 11.69 -26.70 -11.97
C LYS A 196 10.87 -26.30 -13.18
N LEU A 197 10.81 -25.00 -13.44
CA LEU A 197 10.17 -24.43 -14.63
C LEU A 197 11.23 -24.08 -15.68
N PRO A 198 11.06 -24.50 -16.94
CA PRO A 198 12.04 -24.24 -18.00
C PRO A 198 11.92 -22.85 -18.62
N GLY A 199 10.77 -22.19 -18.48
CA GLY A 199 10.51 -20.85 -18.96
C GLY A 199 10.54 -19.82 -17.85
N HIS A 200 10.63 -18.53 -18.22
CA HIS A 200 10.76 -17.43 -17.28
C HIS A 200 9.49 -16.58 -17.21
N LEU A 201 9.15 -16.12 -15.99
CA LEU A 201 8.20 -15.07 -15.74
C LEU A 201 8.96 -13.81 -15.32
N CYS A 202 8.88 -12.77 -16.15
CA CYS A 202 9.52 -11.49 -15.89
C CYS A 202 8.48 -10.48 -15.35
N LEU A 203 8.74 -9.93 -14.16
CA LEU A 203 8.00 -8.80 -13.63
C LEU A 203 8.85 -7.55 -13.78
N VAL A 204 8.31 -6.53 -14.44
CA VAL A 204 8.99 -5.25 -14.62
C VAL A 204 8.10 -4.14 -14.07
N SER A 205 8.64 -3.32 -13.20
CA SER A 205 7.95 -2.11 -12.75
C SER A 205 8.93 -1.07 -12.26
N SER A 206 8.53 0.18 -12.41
CA SER A 206 9.16 1.28 -11.67
C SER A 206 8.55 1.34 -10.27
N GLU A 207 9.33 1.82 -9.31
CA GLU A 207 8.87 1.99 -7.95
C GLU A 207 7.77 3.07 -7.90
N LYS A 208 6.71 2.81 -7.17
CA LYS A 208 5.62 3.76 -6.94
C LYS A 208 5.34 3.91 -5.45
N SER A 209 5.02 2.83 -4.80
CA SER A 209 4.68 2.79 -3.38
C SER A 209 5.13 1.47 -2.76
N PRO A 210 5.50 1.42 -1.45
CA PRO A 210 5.76 0.18 -0.74
C PRO A 210 4.57 -0.80 -0.75
N ASP A 211 3.35 -0.30 -0.98
CA ASP A 211 2.12 -1.10 -0.96
C ASP A 211 1.69 -1.59 -2.32
N ASP A 212 2.39 -1.25 -3.38
CA ASP A 212 2.06 -1.76 -4.70
C ASP A 212 2.35 -3.28 -4.83
N PHE A 213 1.75 -3.89 -5.85
CA PHE A 213 1.83 -5.35 -6.03
C PHE A 213 3.27 -5.84 -6.10
N VAL A 214 4.12 -5.20 -6.90
CA VAL A 214 5.51 -5.69 -7.12
C VAL A 214 6.34 -5.53 -5.85
N SER A 215 6.18 -4.43 -5.11
CA SER A 215 6.87 -4.21 -3.84
C SER A 215 6.48 -5.26 -2.80
N GLN A 216 5.17 -5.48 -2.59
CA GLN A 216 4.68 -6.52 -1.67
C GLN A 216 5.07 -7.93 -2.10
N HIS A 217 5.01 -8.22 -3.41
CA HIS A 217 5.38 -9.52 -3.95
C HIS A 217 6.87 -9.78 -3.75
N THR A 218 7.71 -8.79 -4.07
CA THR A 218 9.16 -8.86 -3.89
C THR A 218 9.55 -9.24 -2.46
N GLU A 219 8.94 -8.60 -1.46
CA GLU A 219 9.22 -8.93 -0.05
C GLU A 219 8.79 -10.37 0.31
N LYS A 220 7.67 -10.85 -0.24
CA LYS A 220 7.17 -12.21 0.01
C LYS A 220 8.06 -13.29 -0.62
N VAL A 221 8.72 -12.99 -1.74
CA VAL A 221 9.52 -13.97 -2.49
C VAL A 221 11.02 -13.78 -2.31
N ARG A 222 11.46 -12.77 -1.60
CA ARG A 222 12.88 -12.51 -1.31
C ARG A 222 13.53 -13.72 -0.66
N GLY A 223 14.61 -14.21 -1.26
CA GLY A 223 15.34 -15.39 -0.82
C GLY A 223 14.69 -16.75 -1.14
N LYS A 224 13.55 -16.79 -1.85
CA LYS A 224 12.98 -18.05 -2.33
C LYS A 224 13.80 -18.63 -3.48
N GLN A 225 13.92 -19.95 -3.50
CA GLN A 225 14.58 -20.67 -4.57
C GLN A 225 13.85 -20.45 -5.90
N GLY A 226 14.60 -20.20 -6.96
CA GLY A 226 14.06 -19.99 -8.31
C GLY A 226 13.60 -18.57 -8.59
N VAL A 227 13.76 -17.64 -7.65
CA VAL A 227 13.42 -16.21 -7.81
C VAL A 227 14.68 -15.36 -7.73
N VAL A 228 14.81 -14.39 -8.62
CA VAL A 228 15.88 -13.40 -8.60
C VAL A 228 15.30 -11.97 -8.72
N ILE A 229 15.87 -11.05 -7.94
CA ILE A 229 15.46 -9.66 -7.88
C ILE A 229 16.63 -8.78 -8.26
N PHE A 230 16.43 -7.93 -9.25
CA PHE A 230 17.39 -6.92 -9.68
C PHE A 230 16.81 -5.53 -9.45
N GLN A 231 17.56 -4.72 -8.71
CA GLN A 231 17.19 -3.34 -8.39
C GLN A 231 18.44 -2.47 -8.55
N TYR A 232 18.44 -1.60 -9.54
CA TYR A 232 19.58 -0.75 -9.85
C TYR A 232 19.20 0.73 -9.89
N PRO A 233 20.00 1.59 -9.29
CA PRO A 233 19.92 3.03 -9.50
C PRO A 233 20.50 3.40 -10.87
N ILE A 234 20.14 4.58 -11.37
CA ILE A 234 20.56 5.03 -12.71
C ILE A 234 22.09 5.16 -12.85
N TRP A 235 22.78 5.55 -11.78
CA TRP A 235 24.24 5.76 -11.80
C TRP A 235 25.03 4.46 -11.85
N GLU A 236 24.53 3.38 -11.30
CA GLU A 236 25.16 2.05 -11.45
C GLU A 236 25.05 1.55 -12.88
N VAL A 237 23.85 1.65 -13.47
CA VAL A 237 23.61 1.19 -14.84
C VAL A 237 24.42 1.97 -15.86
N LYS A 238 24.56 3.29 -15.66
CA LYS A 238 25.28 4.18 -16.56
C LYS A 238 26.73 4.44 -16.16
N LYS A 239 27.28 3.72 -15.19
CA LYS A 239 28.65 3.90 -14.69
C LYS A 239 29.71 3.87 -15.80
N HIS A 240 29.54 2.96 -16.76
CA HIS A 240 30.48 2.80 -17.88
C HIS A 240 30.54 4.02 -18.83
N LEU A 241 29.56 4.92 -18.78
CA LEU A 241 29.57 6.14 -19.59
C LEU A 241 30.46 7.24 -19.03
N GLY A 242 30.97 7.07 -17.78
CA GLY A 242 31.84 8.05 -17.13
C GLY A 242 31.19 9.42 -16.85
N ILE A 243 29.85 9.48 -16.79
CA ILE A 243 29.11 10.73 -16.55
C ILE A 243 28.98 11.08 -15.07
N TYR A 244 29.28 10.14 -14.20
CA TYR A 244 29.26 10.34 -12.75
C TYR A 244 30.67 10.22 -12.17
N SER A 245 31.04 11.16 -11.31
CA SER A 245 32.29 11.11 -10.56
C SER A 245 32.24 10.13 -9.39
N ASN A 246 33.34 9.99 -8.66
CA ASN A 246 33.37 9.18 -7.43
C ASN A 246 32.95 9.98 -6.20
N GLU A 247 32.67 11.28 -6.34
CA GLU A 247 32.16 12.09 -5.24
C GLU A 247 30.69 11.81 -5.02
N THR A 248 30.32 11.53 -3.78
CA THR A 248 28.95 11.15 -3.41
C THR A 248 28.47 11.98 -2.23
N PHE A 249 27.16 12.08 -2.09
CA PHE A 249 26.47 12.53 -0.88
C PHE A 249 25.53 11.43 -0.40
N LYS A 250 25.20 11.46 0.89
CA LYS A 250 24.35 10.44 1.50
C LYS A 250 22.91 10.89 1.54
N VAL A 251 22.00 9.95 1.27
CA VAL A 251 20.55 10.17 1.33
C VAL A 251 19.94 9.05 2.14
N PHE A 252 19.15 9.38 3.15
CA PHE A 252 18.27 8.45 3.80
C PHE A 252 16.99 8.33 2.97
N VAL A 253 16.63 7.12 2.53
CA VAL A 253 15.45 6.91 1.64
C VAL A 253 14.13 6.87 2.38
N GLY A 254 14.15 7.00 3.71
CA GLY A 254 12.96 6.94 4.55
C GLY A 254 12.60 5.52 5.01
N ASP A 255 11.87 5.45 6.12
CA ASP A 255 11.31 4.24 6.68
C ASP A 255 9.86 4.47 7.17
N GLU A 256 9.32 3.56 7.99
CA GLU A 256 7.96 3.66 8.52
C GLU A 256 7.76 4.84 9.50
N THR A 257 8.84 5.38 10.07
CA THR A 257 8.82 6.39 11.14
C THR A 257 9.38 7.73 10.72
N THR A 258 10.31 7.73 9.77
CA THR A 258 11.11 8.91 9.39
C THR A 258 11.04 9.16 7.90
N ASP A 259 10.72 10.39 7.53
CA ASP A 259 10.73 10.84 6.13
C ASP A 259 12.14 10.80 5.54
N PRO A 260 12.27 10.65 4.21
CA PRO A 260 13.55 10.74 3.54
C PRO A 260 14.15 12.15 3.67
N PHE A 261 15.47 12.21 3.79
CA PHE A 261 16.21 13.47 3.81
C PHE A 261 17.65 13.29 3.30
N ILE A 262 18.26 14.38 2.88
CA ILE A 262 19.70 14.43 2.54
C ILE A 262 20.47 14.53 3.86
N ILE A 263 21.46 13.65 4.05
CA ILE A 263 22.28 13.63 5.25
C ILE A 263 23.37 14.69 5.11
N GLU A 264 23.31 15.71 5.94
CA GLU A 264 24.29 16.81 5.96
C GLU A 264 25.43 16.56 6.97
N ASP A 265 25.15 15.82 8.05
CA ASP A 265 26.07 15.51 9.11
C ASP A 265 25.97 14.04 9.52
N ASP A 266 27.10 13.35 9.60
CA ASP A 266 27.18 11.94 10.02
C ASP A 266 26.60 11.69 11.44
N SER A 267 26.42 12.71 12.27
CA SER A 267 25.72 12.57 13.56
C SER A 267 24.24 12.13 13.40
N GLN A 268 23.62 12.41 12.26
CA GLN A 268 22.24 12.01 11.92
C GLN A 268 22.10 10.50 11.74
N LEU A 269 23.19 9.80 11.37
CA LEU A 269 23.20 8.34 11.19
C LEU A 269 22.82 7.57 12.48
N LYS A 270 23.07 8.16 13.64
CA LYS A 270 22.76 7.52 14.94
C LYS A 270 21.27 7.28 15.20
N TYR A 271 20.40 7.96 14.45
CA TYR A 271 18.96 7.97 14.70
C TYR A 271 18.16 7.31 13.57
N ILE A 272 18.81 6.72 12.58
CA ILE A 272 18.20 6.11 11.41
C ILE A 272 18.78 4.71 11.15
N ASP A 273 18.06 3.93 10.36
CA ASP A 273 18.55 2.64 9.87
C ASP A 273 19.57 2.86 8.75
N GLU A 274 20.86 2.59 9.02
CA GLU A 274 21.93 2.74 8.05
C GLU A 274 21.72 1.90 6.78
N SER A 275 20.98 0.79 6.85
CA SER A 275 20.63 -0.02 5.67
C SER A 275 19.74 0.70 4.67
N LYS A 276 19.13 1.80 5.09
CA LYS A 276 18.29 2.69 4.29
C LYS A 276 19.03 3.94 3.79
N VAL A 277 20.34 4.01 3.99
CA VAL A 277 21.18 5.11 3.48
C VAL A 277 21.77 4.68 2.15
N ILE A 278 21.64 5.55 1.15
CA ILE A 278 22.24 5.37 -0.18
C ILE A 278 23.28 6.45 -0.46
N GLU A 279 24.30 6.07 -1.21
CA GLU A 279 25.29 7.02 -1.76
C GLU A 279 24.91 7.42 -3.17
N VAL A 280 24.78 8.71 -3.39
CA VAL A 280 24.31 9.29 -4.65
C VAL A 280 25.42 10.16 -5.23
N PRO A 281 25.75 10.06 -6.54
CA PRO A 281 26.72 10.93 -7.18
C PRO A 281 26.39 12.40 -7.05
N ILE A 282 27.41 13.21 -6.82
CA ILE A 282 27.27 14.66 -6.56
C ILE A 282 26.57 15.39 -7.71
N GLU A 283 26.73 14.92 -8.95
CA GLU A 283 26.09 15.49 -10.15
C GLU A 283 24.55 15.40 -10.14
N LEU A 284 23.99 14.58 -9.25
CA LEU A 284 22.55 14.44 -9.08
C LEU A 284 22.01 15.27 -7.90
N LYS A 285 22.88 15.97 -7.15
CA LYS A 285 22.50 16.64 -5.90
C LYS A 285 21.36 17.64 -6.09
N ASP A 286 21.44 18.49 -7.11
CA ASP A 286 20.39 19.48 -7.41
C ASP A 286 19.01 18.83 -7.61
N LYS A 287 18.95 17.64 -8.24
CA LYS A 287 17.70 16.92 -8.47
C LYS A 287 17.10 16.41 -7.17
N PHE A 288 17.94 15.95 -6.25
CA PHE A 288 17.51 15.50 -4.92
C PHE A 288 17.11 16.68 -4.02
N GLU A 289 17.76 17.84 -4.15
CA GLU A 289 17.38 19.07 -3.42
C GLU A 289 16.06 19.66 -3.92
N ILE A 290 15.78 19.60 -5.23
CA ILE A 290 14.55 20.14 -5.82
C ILE A 290 13.35 19.25 -5.50
N ASP A 291 13.48 17.92 -5.66
CA ASP A 291 12.39 16.98 -5.42
C ASP A 291 12.94 15.63 -4.94
N LEU A 292 13.18 15.55 -3.65
CA LEU A 292 13.81 14.41 -3.00
C LEU A 292 13.05 13.10 -3.25
N HIS A 293 11.72 13.13 -3.12
CA HIS A 293 10.90 11.92 -3.24
C HIS A 293 10.88 11.35 -4.65
N ASN A 294 10.69 12.21 -5.65
CA ASN A 294 10.76 11.77 -7.04
C ASN A 294 12.18 11.36 -7.44
N ALA A 295 13.22 12.03 -6.94
CA ALA A 295 14.60 11.65 -7.21
C ALA A 295 14.95 10.27 -6.62
N ILE A 296 14.54 9.97 -5.37
CA ILE A 296 14.70 8.65 -4.77
C ILE A 296 13.96 7.58 -5.58
N ARG A 297 12.72 7.84 -5.99
CA ARG A 297 11.92 6.89 -6.76
C ARG A 297 12.48 6.69 -8.18
N ASP A 298 12.68 7.78 -8.91
CA ASP A 298 12.92 7.74 -10.35
C ASP A 298 14.39 7.52 -10.71
N LEU A 299 15.33 8.02 -9.87
CA LEU A 299 16.77 7.92 -10.12
C LEU A 299 17.45 6.85 -9.28
N ALA A 300 17.09 6.72 -8.00
CA ALA A 300 17.66 5.70 -7.14
C ALA A 300 16.87 4.38 -7.19
N GLY A 301 15.59 4.42 -7.58
CA GLY A 301 14.78 3.21 -7.74
C GLY A 301 14.33 2.59 -6.43
N TYR A 302 14.10 3.41 -5.41
CA TYR A 302 13.53 2.99 -4.14
C TYR A 302 12.09 3.47 -4.02
N SER A 303 11.21 2.60 -3.50
CA SER A 303 9.88 3.02 -3.13
C SER A 303 9.96 3.97 -1.93
N VAL A 304 9.39 5.14 -2.09
CA VAL A 304 9.22 6.10 -1.00
C VAL A 304 7.78 5.93 -0.52
N GLY A 305 7.59 5.82 0.79
CA GLY A 305 6.24 5.82 1.37
C GLY A 305 5.47 7.02 0.83
N SER A 306 4.13 6.87 0.64
CA SER A 306 3.33 7.99 0.14
C SER A 306 3.59 9.21 1.02
N THR A 307 4.10 10.28 0.42
CA THR A 307 4.36 11.59 1.06
C THR A 307 3.09 12.15 1.70
N TYR A 308 1.96 11.64 1.25
CA TYR A 308 0.65 12.13 1.63
C TYR A 308 -0.02 11.34 2.76
N ARG A 309 0.57 10.21 3.19
CA ARG A 309 -0.01 9.42 4.30
C ARG A 309 0.11 10.15 5.63
N ILE A 310 -1.00 10.20 6.33
CA ILE A 310 -1.05 10.77 7.68
C ILE A 310 -0.34 9.84 8.68
N PHE A 311 -0.61 8.52 8.60
CA PHE A 311 0.01 7.52 9.46
C PHE A 311 1.03 6.70 8.67
N LYS A 312 2.31 6.91 8.96
CA LYS A 312 3.42 6.25 8.26
C LYS A 312 3.84 4.95 8.94
N SER A 313 3.76 4.92 10.28
CA SER A 313 4.21 3.77 11.07
C SER A 313 3.08 2.77 11.34
N ARG A 314 3.09 1.64 10.61
CA ARG A 314 2.21 0.50 10.88
C ARG A 314 2.44 -0.08 12.28
N ASN A 315 3.68 -0.16 12.72
CA ASN A 315 4.05 -0.78 14.00
C ASN A 315 3.47 -0.01 15.18
N ILE A 316 3.52 1.32 15.15
CA ILE A 316 2.93 2.16 16.21
C ILE A 316 1.41 2.01 16.23
N LEU A 317 0.75 2.02 15.07
CA LEU A 317 -0.70 1.81 14.98
C LEU A 317 -1.12 0.45 15.56
N ILE A 318 -0.40 -0.62 15.21
CA ILE A 318 -0.67 -1.97 15.76
C ILE A 318 -0.44 -2.01 17.27
N LYS A 319 0.61 -1.34 17.78
CA LYS A 319 0.88 -1.23 19.22
C LYS A 319 -0.26 -0.52 19.96
N GLN A 320 -0.78 0.57 19.39
CA GLN A 320 -1.88 1.32 19.97
C GLN A 320 -3.25 0.64 19.76
N ALA A 321 -3.38 -0.26 18.79
CA ALA A 321 -4.57 -1.08 18.59
C ALA A 321 -4.64 -2.25 19.58
N SER A 322 -4.72 -1.93 20.86
CA SER A 322 -4.66 -2.89 21.98
C SER A 322 -5.98 -3.04 22.73
N VAL A 323 -6.97 -2.19 22.48
CA VAL A 323 -8.28 -2.26 23.13
C VAL A 323 -9.09 -3.41 22.54
N VAL A 324 -9.70 -4.22 23.38
CA VAL A 324 -10.63 -5.27 22.94
C VAL A 324 -11.93 -4.61 22.50
N ASN A 325 -12.27 -4.76 21.23
CA ASN A 325 -13.56 -4.27 20.75
C ASN A 325 -14.70 -5.14 21.32
N PRO A 326 -15.64 -4.60 22.08
CA PRO A 326 -16.76 -5.38 22.61
C PRO A 326 -17.79 -5.78 21.55
N VAL A 327 -17.62 -5.35 20.31
CA VAL A 327 -18.48 -5.68 19.17
C VAL A 327 -18.12 -7.08 18.64
N LYS A 328 -19.12 -7.95 18.50
CA LYS A 328 -18.94 -9.37 18.14
C LYS A 328 -18.61 -9.60 16.66
N GLN A 329 -18.90 -8.64 15.81
CA GLN A 329 -18.69 -8.73 14.34
C GLN A 329 -17.85 -7.55 13.84
N GLU A 330 -16.98 -7.78 12.86
CA GLU A 330 -16.21 -6.71 12.24
C GLU A 330 -17.09 -5.71 11.48
N ILE A 331 -18.11 -6.21 10.78
CA ILE A 331 -19.09 -5.39 10.04
C ILE A 331 -20.49 -5.92 10.39
N ILE A 332 -21.35 -5.03 10.84
CA ILE A 332 -22.74 -5.35 11.19
C ILE A 332 -23.63 -4.97 10.01
N ARG A 333 -24.49 -5.90 9.61
CA ARG A 333 -25.53 -5.68 8.61
C ARG A 333 -26.88 -5.74 9.28
N LEU A 334 -27.51 -4.56 9.41
CA LEU A 334 -28.83 -4.43 10.06
C LEU A 334 -29.93 -4.43 9.02
N SER A 335 -30.97 -5.24 9.27
CA SER A 335 -32.20 -5.14 8.49
C SER A 335 -32.95 -3.85 8.80
N PHE A 336 -33.42 -3.17 7.77
CA PHE A 336 -34.28 -1.99 7.95
C PHE A 336 -35.66 -2.39 8.51
N ASN A 337 -36.19 -3.52 8.12
CA ASN A 337 -37.57 -3.94 8.39
C ASN A 337 -37.73 -4.78 9.67
N ASP A 338 -36.71 -5.52 10.08
CA ASP A 338 -36.78 -6.35 11.30
C ASP A 338 -36.56 -5.52 12.55
N LYS A 339 -37.61 -5.24 13.31
CA LYS A 339 -37.55 -4.46 14.55
C LYS A 339 -36.83 -5.16 15.70
N SER A 340 -36.68 -6.46 15.64
CA SER A 340 -35.96 -7.26 16.67
C SER A 340 -34.46 -7.22 16.49
N ASP A 341 -34.01 -6.91 15.28
CA ASP A 341 -32.59 -6.77 14.93
C ASP A 341 -32.07 -5.39 15.41
N VAL A 342 -31.59 -5.32 16.64
CA VAL A 342 -31.09 -4.09 17.31
C VAL A 342 -29.59 -4.14 17.53
N LEU A 343 -28.91 -2.99 17.46
CA LEU A 343 -27.45 -2.88 17.57
C LEU A 343 -26.89 -3.47 18.87
N LEU A 344 -27.62 -3.35 19.97
CA LEU A 344 -27.16 -3.85 21.27
C LEU A 344 -26.93 -5.39 21.28
N ASN A 345 -27.62 -6.15 20.41
CA ASN A 345 -27.46 -7.61 20.30
C ASN A 345 -26.05 -8.02 19.82
N TYR A 346 -25.37 -7.12 19.11
CA TYR A 346 -24.03 -7.32 18.56
C TYR A 346 -22.91 -7.01 19.54
N PHE A 347 -23.27 -6.64 20.79
CA PHE A 347 -22.30 -6.29 21.80
C PHE A 347 -22.15 -7.36 22.89
N ASN A 348 -21.00 -7.36 23.54
CA ASN A 348 -20.84 -7.90 24.88
C ASN A 348 -21.46 -6.92 25.88
N ILE A 349 -22.68 -7.21 26.33
CA ILE A 349 -23.46 -6.32 27.21
C ILE A 349 -22.79 -6.13 28.57
N ASP A 350 -22.11 -7.14 29.09
CA ASP A 350 -21.42 -7.03 30.38
C ASP A 350 -20.30 -6.00 30.34
N TYR A 351 -19.60 -5.90 29.22
CA TYR A 351 -18.61 -4.85 29.00
C TYR A 351 -19.26 -3.45 29.02
N LEU A 352 -20.39 -3.29 28.36
CA LEU A 352 -21.07 -1.98 28.29
C LEU A 352 -21.69 -1.56 29.63
N LYS A 353 -22.17 -2.52 30.44
CA LYS A 353 -22.72 -2.26 31.80
C LYS A 353 -21.63 -1.92 32.81
N ASN A 354 -20.45 -2.49 32.62
CA ASN A 354 -19.30 -2.31 33.53
C ASN A 354 -18.07 -1.85 32.76
N PRO A 355 -18.14 -0.66 32.10
CA PRO A 355 -17.00 -0.16 31.34
C PRO A 355 -15.85 0.22 32.28
N LEU A 356 -14.63 0.06 31.79
CA LEU A 356 -13.45 0.56 32.51
C LEU A 356 -13.61 2.08 32.72
N PHE A 357 -13.17 2.58 33.85
CA PHE A 357 -13.31 4.00 34.22
C PHE A 357 -14.75 4.52 34.07
N LYS A 358 -15.68 3.84 34.73
CA LYS A 358 -17.14 4.11 34.64
C LYS A 358 -17.51 5.56 34.92
N GLU A 359 -16.78 6.26 35.78
CA GLU A 359 -17.00 7.67 36.12
C GLU A 359 -16.55 8.65 35.02
N SER A 360 -15.74 8.18 34.06
CA SER A 360 -15.26 9.06 33.00
C SER A 360 -16.34 9.30 31.94
N PRO A 361 -16.65 10.56 31.60
CA PRO A 361 -17.63 10.90 30.57
C PRO A 361 -17.16 10.46 29.19
N ARG A 362 -18.06 9.88 28.40
CA ARG A 362 -17.80 9.39 27.04
C ARG A 362 -18.30 10.33 25.97
N ALA A 363 -17.49 10.51 24.95
CA ALA A 363 -17.93 11.05 23.69
C ALA A 363 -18.29 9.91 22.73
N ILE A 364 -19.37 10.08 21.97
CA ILE A 364 -19.72 9.19 20.85
C ILE A 364 -19.69 10.03 19.59
N HIS A 365 -19.04 9.52 18.54
CA HIS A 365 -19.11 10.15 17.22
C HIS A 365 -19.69 9.18 16.20
N ILE A 366 -20.53 9.72 15.31
CA ILE A 366 -21.24 8.97 14.27
C ILE A 366 -20.93 9.63 12.93
N ASP A 367 -20.21 8.90 12.10
CA ASP A 367 -20.01 9.24 10.69
C ASP A 367 -21.07 8.52 9.85
N LEU A 368 -22.04 9.31 9.32
CA LEU A 368 -23.23 8.78 8.66
C LEU A 368 -23.05 8.68 7.16
N SER A 369 -23.34 7.49 6.62
CA SER A 369 -23.57 7.28 5.19
C SER A 369 -24.99 6.78 4.92
N VAL A 370 -25.64 7.27 3.86
CA VAL A 370 -27.03 6.88 3.50
C VAL A 370 -27.06 5.73 2.52
N THR A 371 -26.20 5.74 1.52
CA THR A 371 -26.23 4.77 0.41
C THR A 371 -24.83 4.45 -0.08
N GLY A 372 -24.55 3.14 -0.14
CA GLY A 372 -23.33 2.62 -0.79
C GLY A 372 -22.05 2.66 0.02
N ASP A 373 -22.00 3.45 1.09
CA ASP A 373 -20.88 3.54 2.02
C ASP A 373 -21.28 3.01 3.40
N ARG A 374 -20.29 2.81 4.27
CA ARG A 374 -20.51 2.36 5.65
C ARG A 374 -20.88 3.54 6.54
N THR A 375 -21.46 3.25 7.69
CA THR A 375 -21.55 4.18 8.80
C THR A 375 -20.58 3.73 9.87
N GLY A 376 -19.70 4.64 10.32
CA GLY A 376 -18.80 4.44 11.44
C GLY A 376 -19.40 5.00 12.74
N ILE A 377 -19.33 4.25 13.85
CA ILE A 377 -19.73 4.74 15.17
C ILE A 377 -18.65 4.36 16.17
N ALA A 378 -18.08 5.33 16.87
CA ALA A 378 -17.08 5.10 17.90
C ALA A 378 -17.45 5.77 19.22
N SER A 379 -16.92 5.23 20.31
CA SER A 379 -17.01 5.81 21.66
C SER A 379 -15.67 5.78 22.34
N GLY A 380 -15.40 6.76 23.21
CA GLY A 380 -14.17 6.81 23.98
C GLY A 380 -14.21 7.80 25.13
N TYR A 381 -13.15 7.80 25.93
CA TYR A 381 -13.03 8.59 27.13
C TYR A 381 -11.58 9.02 27.42
N ILE A 382 -11.42 10.01 28.30
CA ILE A 382 -10.11 10.38 28.83
C ILE A 382 -9.80 9.49 30.06
N LYS A 383 -8.70 8.74 29.97
CA LYS A 383 -8.21 7.87 31.03
C LYS A 383 -7.39 8.64 32.07
N GLY A 384 -6.67 9.65 31.62
CA GLY A 384 -5.74 10.43 32.44
C GLY A 384 -5.00 11.46 31.61
N TYR A 385 -3.87 11.95 32.12
CA TYR A 385 -3.02 12.91 31.44
C TYR A 385 -1.55 12.49 31.53
N LYS A 386 -0.80 12.71 30.44
CA LYS A 386 0.61 12.38 30.29
C LYS A 386 1.42 13.65 30.05
N LYS A 387 2.58 13.77 30.71
CA LYS A 387 3.56 14.83 30.41
C LYS A 387 4.28 14.48 29.10
N ILE A 388 4.22 15.37 28.13
CA ILE A 388 4.87 15.24 26.81
C ILE A 388 5.85 16.38 26.64
N GLU A 389 7.08 16.05 26.25
CA GLU A 389 8.09 17.05 25.87
C GLU A 389 8.06 17.24 24.34
N ARG A 390 7.90 18.47 23.90
CA ARG A 390 8.02 18.85 22.49
C ARG A 390 9.12 19.87 22.33
N VAL A 391 9.90 19.78 21.26
CA VAL A 391 10.92 20.76 20.90
C VAL A 391 10.30 21.74 19.91
N ASP A 392 10.30 23.01 20.26
CA ASP A 392 9.93 24.07 19.32
C ASP A 392 10.94 24.11 18.17
N PRO A 393 10.54 23.86 16.91
CA PRO A 393 11.45 23.77 15.78
C PRO A 393 12.15 25.09 15.44
N LEU A 394 11.60 26.24 15.87
CA LEU A 394 12.16 27.56 15.60
C LEU A 394 13.18 27.98 16.68
N THR A 395 12.85 27.72 17.95
CA THR A 395 13.66 28.17 19.09
C THR A 395 14.55 27.08 19.67
N LEU A 396 14.36 25.80 19.26
CA LEU A 396 15.00 24.60 19.79
C LEU A 396 14.81 24.43 21.32
N LYS A 397 13.86 25.15 21.91
CA LYS A 397 13.53 25.01 23.33
C LYS A 397 12.59 23.83 23.54
N ARG A 398 12.82 23.11 24.63
CA ARG A 398 11.91 22.04 25.07
C ARG A 398 10.79 22.64 25.91
N HIS A 399 9.57 22.27 25.57
CA HIS A 399 8.37 22.63 26.33
C HIS A 399 7.69 21.36 26.80
N THR A 400 7.24 21.35 28.05
CA THR A 400 6.50 20.23 28.62
C THR A 400 5.01 20.57 28.59
N PHE A 401 4.22 19.71 28.00
CA PHE A 401 2.77 19.81 27.92
C PHE A 401 2.12 18.68 28.71
N LEU A 402 0.97 18.96 29.29
CA LEU A 402 0.13 17.96 29.93
C LEU A 402 -1.01 17.60 28.98
N GLU A 403 -0.89 16.46 28.29
CA GLU A 403 -1.79 16.05 27.24
C GLU A 403 -2.71 14.89 27.67
N PRO A 404 -3.98 14.82 27.21
CA PRO A 404 -4.90 13.77 27.61
C PRO A 404 -4.48 12.40 27.06
N GLU A 405 -4.62 11.38 27.89
CA GLU A 405 -4.57 9.97 27.52
C GLU A 405 -5.99 9.49 27.21
N ILE A 406 -6.22 9.03 25.97
CA ILE A 406 -7.57 8.71 25.47
C ILE A 406 -7.66 7.23 25.11
N VAL A 407 -8.77 6.61 25.49
CA VAL A 407 -9.11 5.24 25.13
C VAL A 407 -10.39 5.25 24.31
N ILE A 408 -10.33 4.67 23.13
CA ILE A 408 -11.51 4.41 22.31
C ILE A 408 -12.11 3.07 22.77
N ASP A 409 -13.30 3.08 23.36
CA ASP A 409 -13.95 1.90 23.94
C ASP A 409 -14.39 0.89 22.89
N PHE A 410 -15.00 1.37 21.81
CA PHE A 410 -15.46 0.54 20.71
C PHE A 410 -15.51 1.29 19.38
N ILE A 411 -15.54 0.50 18.32
CA ILE A 411 -15.82 0.91 16.95
C ILE A 411 -16.86 -0.04 16.34
N ILE A 412 -17.84 0.51 15.65
CA ILE A 412 -18.88 -0.21 14.88
C ILE A 412 -18.75 0.23 13.43
N TYR A 413 -18.82 -0.74 12.52
CA TYR A 413 -19.06 -0.52 11.10
C TYR A 413 -20.42 -1.09 10.72
N LEU A 414 -21.29 -0.25 10.16
CA LEU A 414 -22.59 -0.65 9.66
C LEU A 414 -22.62 -0.63 8.14
N GLU A 415 -23.13 -1.72 7.57
CA GLU A 415 -23.45 -1.80 6.14
C GLU A 415 -24.96 -2.07 5.97
N PRO A 416 -25.61 -1.49 4.95
CA PRO A 416 -26.98 -1.86 4.63
C PRO A 416 -27.04 -3.29 4.08
N LEU A 417 -28.15 -3.97 4.28
CA LEU A 417 -28.44 -5.19 3.52
C LEU A 417 -28.63 -4.85 2.02
N PRO A 418 -28.37 -5.80 1.10
CA PRO A 418 -28.56 -5.57 -0.33
C PRO A 418 -29.95 -5.03 -0.66
N GLY A 419 -30.01 -3.84 -1.29
CA GLY A 419 -31.26 -3.16 -1.62
C GLY A 419 -31.92 -2.38 -0.48
N GLU A 420 -31.37 -2.39 0.71
CA GLU A 420 -31.86 -1.64 1.88
C GLU A 420 -31.00 -0.38 2.14
N ARG A 421 -31.43 0.44 3.09
CA ARG A 421 -30.71 1.61 3.61
C ARG A 421 -30.29 1.36 5.05
N ILE A 422 -29.28 2.07 5.53
CA ILE A 422 -28.91 2.03 6.95
C ILE A 422 -30.05 2.61 7.79
N PRO A 423 -30.56 1.86 8.79
CA PRO A 423 -31.71 2.30 9.59
C PRO A 423 -31.30 3.27 10.71
N PHE A 424 -31.26 4.58 10.43
CA PHE A 424 -30.84 5.61 11.39
C PHE A 424 -31.65 5.60 12.70
N TYR A 425 -32.91 5.18 12.66
CA TYR A 425 -33.71 5.03 13.86
C TYR A 425 -33.15 3.97 14.83
N LYS A 426 -32.47 2.93 14.33
CA LYS A 426 -31.80 1.92 15.16
C LYS A 426 -30.50 2.44 15.77
N ILE A 427 -29.78 3.31 15.06
CA ILE A 427 -28.61 4.00 15.62
C ILE A 427 -29.04 4.89 16.78
N ARG A 428 -30.11 5.67 16.60
CA ARG A 428 -30.68 6.49 17.67
C ARG A 428 -31.13 5.63 18.85
N GLN A 429 -31.86 4.53 18.59
CA GLN A 429 -32.29 3.59 19.62
C GLN A 429 -31.11 3.04 20.40
N PHE A 430 -30.00 2.71 19.73
CA PHE A 430 -28.80 2.23 20.37
C PHE A 430 -28.20 3.25 21.37
N ILE A 431 -28.16 4.53 21.02
CA ILE A 431 -27.72 5.59 21.95
C ILE A 431 -28.61 5.65 23.20
N VAL A 432 -29.93 5.54 23.01
CA VAL A 432 -30.89 5.49 24.11
C VAL A 432 -30.68 4.25 24.98
N ASP A 433 -30.47 3.10 24.37
CA ASP A 433 -30.28 1.83 25.08
C ASP A 433 -28.95 1.80 25.85
N LEU A 434 -27.88 2.39 25.30
CA LEU A 434 -26.62 2.61 26.03
C LEU A 434 -26.84 3.44 27.30
N SER A 435 -27.57 4.54 27.19
CA SER A 435 -27.89 5.38 28.37
C SER A 435 -28.73 4.61 29.39
N ARG A 436 -29.72 3.82 28.98
CA ARG A 436 -30.58 3.01 29.86
C ARG A 436 -29.81 1.96 30.66
N ILE A 437 -28.74 1.39 30.07
CA ILE A 437 -27.89 0.42 30.78
C ILE A 437 -26.83 1.10 31.65
N GLY A 438 -26.81 2.46 31.73
CA GLY A 438 -25.90 3.23 32.56
C GLY A 438 -24.54 3.55 31.92
N TYR A 439 -24.43 3.48 30.60
CA TYR A 439 -23.21 3.91 29.88
C TYR A 439 -23.10 5.44 29.93
N PRO A 440 -22.00 6.04 30.41
CA PRO A 440 -21.91 7.45 30.78
C PRO A 440 -21.65 8.36 29.57
N ILE A 441 -22.68 8.58 28.76
CA ILE A 441 -22.62 9.41 27.55
C ILE A 441 -22.66 10.90 27.95
N ALA A 442 -21.61 11.65 27.62
CA ALA A 442 -21.52 13.09 27.84
C ALA A 442 -21.93 13.89 26.61
N ILE A 443 -21.56 13.42 25.44
CA ILE A 443 -21.88 14.09 24.16
C ILE A 443 -21.99 13.08 23.03
N VAL A 444 -22.88 13.35 22.08
CA VAL A 444 -22.99 12.63 20.81
C VAL A 444 -22.76 13.62 19.68
N THR A 445 -21.70 13.41 18.92
CA THR A 445 -21.36 14.24 17.76
C THR A 445 -21.59 13.47 16.46
N SER A 446 -21.86 14.18 15.38
CA SER A 446 -22.04 13.56 14.07
C SER A 446 -21.64 14.50 12.94
N ASP A 447 -21.16 13.93 11.82
CA ASP A 447 -20.88 14.69 10.61
C ASP A 447 -22.12 14.90 9.75
N GLY A 448 -22.07 15.97 8.94
CA GLY A 448 -22.93 16.25 7.81
C GLY A 448 -24.36 16.69 8.11
N PHE A 449 -24.96 17.26 7.08
CA PHE A 449 -26.34 17.75 7.10
C PHE A 449 -27.38 16.63 7.28
N GLN A 450 -27.06 15.42 6.85
CA GLN A 450 -27.95 14.26 6.96
C GLN A 450 -28.20 13.80 8.40
N SER A 451 -27.36 14.23 9.35
CA SER A 451 -27.48 13.92 10.77
C SER A 451 -28.39 14.87 11.55
N GLU A 452 -28.88 15.93 10.93
CA GLU A 452 -29.64 17.00 11.62
C GLU A 452 -30.89 16.48 12.32
N ASP A 453 -31.75 15.71 11.62
CA ASP A 453 -32.95 15.12 12.22
C ASP A 453 -32.59 14.20 13.40
N MET A 454 -31.55 13.36 13.26
CA MET A 454 -31.11 12.49 14.33
C MET A 454 -30.62 13.27 15.55
N ARG A 455 -29.84 14.35 15.35
CA ARG A 455 -29.37 15.20 16.44
C ARG A 455 -30.52 15.90 17.15
N GLN A 456 -31.47 16.46 16.42
CA GLN A 456 -32.65 17.12 17.00
C GLN A 456 -33.45 16.13 17.87
N GLN A 457 -33.69 14.90 17.40
CA GLN A 457 -34.41 13.90 18.16
C GLN A 457 -33.61 13.41 19.39
N LEU A 458 -32.30 13.25 19.31
CA LEU A 458 -31.45 12.94 20.47
C LEU A 458 -31.45 14.09 21.49
N THR A 459 -31.43 15.34 21.03
CA THR A 459 -31.54 16.51 21.91
C THR A 459 -32.89 16.56 22.63
N GLN A 460 -33.98 16.24 21.95
CA GLN A 460 -35.31 16.13 22.58
C GLN A 460 -35.36 15.02 23.64
N LEU A 461 -34.57 13.99 23.49
CA LEU A 461 -34.42 12.88 24.47
C LEU A 461 -33.44 13.21 25.61
N GLY A 462 -32.92 14.45 25.65
CA GLY A 462 -32.05 14.94 26.72
C GLY A 462 -30.55 14.71 26.51
N PHE A 463 -30.12 14.20 25.34
CA PHE A 463 -28.71 14.06 25.03
C PHE A 463 -28.12 15.39 24.57
N ARG A 464 -26.90 15.66 24.99
CA ARG A 464 -26.11 16.74 24.40
C ARG A 464 -25.60 16.28 23.03
N THR A 465 -25.88 17.05 21.98
CA THR A 465 -25.44 16.75 20.62
C THR A 465 -24.74 17.95 20.01
N ASP A 466 -23.79 17.66 19.07
CA ASP A 466 -23.11 18.71 18.32
C ASP A 466 -22.79 18.23 16.90
N LEU A 467 -22.61 19.20 15.98
CA LEU A 467 -22.16 18.95 14.61
C LEU A 467 -20.64 19.02 14.58
N LEU A 468 -20.01 17.93 14.19
CA LEU A 468 -18.56 17.85 14.09
C LEU A 468 -18.18 17.18 12.78
N SER A 469 -17.43 17.88 11.92
CA SER A 469 -16.81 17.31 10.74
C SER A 469 -15.29 17.30 10.93
N VAL A 470 -14.66 16.14 10.80
CA VAL A 470 -13.23 15.93 11.03
C VAL A 470 -12.38 16.11 9.78
N ASP A 471 -13.00 16.27 8.62
CA ASP A 471 -12.35 16.40 7.32
C ASP A 471 -12.39 17.83 6.72
N ARG A 472 -13.02 18.79 7.42
CA ARG A 472 -13.04 20.21 6.98
C ARG A 472 -11.67 20.87 7.07
N THR A 473 -10.90 20.52 8.08
CA THR A 473 -9.51 20.92 8.26
C THR A 473 -8.65 19.67 8.52
N LYS A 474 -7.34 19.82 8.44
CA LYS A 474 -6.41 18.71 8.71
C LYS A 474 -6.16 18.50 10.21
N ASP A 475 -6.48 19.50 11.04
CA ASP A 475 -6.10 19.56 12.45
C ASP A 475 -6.56 18.34 13.27
N PRO A 476 -7.81 17.84 13.13
CA PRO A 476 -8.25 16.68 13.87
C PRO A 476 -7.36 15.43 13.61
N TYR A 477 -7.05 15.18 12.35
CA TYR A 477 -6.24 14.05 11.95
C TYR A 477 -4.76 14.19 12.32
N LEU A 478 -4.19 15.40 12.15
CA LEU A 478 -2.80 15.66 12.52
C LEU A 478 -2.62 15.56 14.04
N SER A 479 -3.54 16.12 14.81
CA SER A 479 -3.53 16.01 16.27
C SER A 479 -3.70 14.56 16.74
N PHE A 480 -4.60 13.80 16.10
CA PHE A 480 -4.79 12.39 16.40
C PHE A 480 -3.54 11.55 16.06
N ARG A 481 -2.89 11.82 14.93
CA ARG A 481 -1.62 11.19 14.54
C ARG A 481 -0.56 11.43 15.60
N ASP A 482 -0.37 12.68 16.02
CA ASP A 482 0.63 13.03 17.02
C ASP A 482 0.34 12.33 18.35
N ALA A 483 -0.93 12.26 18.74
CA ALA A 483 -1.36 11.54 19.92
C ALA A 483 -1.11 10.01 19.87
N ILE A 484 -1.27 9.39 18.69
CA ILE A 484 -0.92 7.99 18.46
C ILE A 484 0.60 7.80 18.57
N TYR A 485 1.40 8.70 17.97
CA TYR A 485 2.88 8.60 17.99
C TYR A 485 3.48 8.91 19.37
N GLU A 486 2.83 9.77 20.13
CA GLU A 486 3.16 10.03 21.54
C GLU A 486 2.69 8.92 22.50
N GLU A 487 2.08 7.86 21.96
CA GLU A 487 1.56 6.71 22.71
C GLU A 487 0.59 7.11 23.83
N ARG A 488 -0.36 7.98 23.53
CA ARG A 488 -1.39 8.46 24.45
C ARG A 488 -2.82 8.24 23.96
N VAL A 489 -3.00 7.53 22.83
CA VAL A 489 -4.31 7.09 22.35
C VAL A 489 -4.28 5.60 22.08
N TRP A 490 -5.20 4.86 22.69
CA TRP A 490 -5.43 3.44 22.48
C TRP A 490 -6.73 3.24 21.71
N ILE A 491 -6.66 2.45 20.65
CA ILE A 491 -7.79 2.19 19.75
C ILE A 491 -8.18 0.71 19.78
N PRO A 492 -9.42 0.36 19.38
CA PRO A 492 -9.84 -1.02 19.27
C PRO A 492 -9.01 -1.81 18.24
N LYS A 493 -8.71 -3.06 18.58
CA LYS A 493 -8.08 -3.99 17.64
C LYS A 493 -9.10 -4.39 16.58
N HIS A 494 -9.08 -3.69 15.45
CA HIS A 494 -10.01 -3.89 14.35
C HIS A 494 -9.28 -3.77 13.01
N ASN A 495 -9.34 -4.82 12.17
CA ASN A 495 -8.53 -4.89 10.95
C ASN A 495 -8.87 -3.77 9.95
N LEU A 496 -10.16 -3.49 9.77
CA LEU A 496 -10.58 -2.44 8.84
C LEU A 496 -10.16 -1.05 9.33
N LEU A 497 -10.27 -0.75 10.64
CA LEU A 497 -9.82 0.53 11.20
C LEU A 497 -8.32 0.76 10.98
N ILE A 498 -7.49 -0.26 11.26
CA ILE A 498 -6.04 -0.19 11.02
C ILE A 498 -5.77 0.05 9.55
N LYS A 499 -6.50 -0.64 8.66
CA LYS A 499 -6.37 -0.49 7.22
C LYS A 499 -6.76 0.91 6.75
N GLU A 500 -7.85 1.47 7.23
CA GLU A 500 -8.27 2.84 6.94
C GLU A 500 -7.21 3.85 7.38
N LEU A 501 -6.78 3.81 8.65
CA LEU A 501 -5.76 4.71 9.18
C LEU A 501 -4.44 4.66 8.39
N LEU A 502 -4.01 3.48 7.96
CA LEU A 502 -2.79 3.31 7.16
C LEU A 502 -2.88 3.90 5.75
N HIS A 503 -4.09 4.11 5.21
CA HIS A 503 -4.28 4.55 3.84
C HIS A 503 -4.92 5.95 3.72
N ILE A 504 -5.12 6.65 4.84
CA ILE A 504 -5.55 8.04 4.84
C ILE A 504 -4.42 8.94 4.36
N GLU A 505 -4.74 9.82 3.41
CA GLU A 505 -3.78 10.69 2.73
C GLU A 505 -4.16 12.18 2.86
N ASP A 506 -3.14 13.02 2.98
CA ASP A 506 -3.25 14.47 2.85
C ASP A 506 -3.22 14.85 1.37
N ILE A 507 -4.37 15.18 0.79
CA ILE A 507 -4.48 15.59 -0.61
C ILE A 507 -4.41 17.10 -0.81
N GLY A 508 -3.79 17.82 0.12
CA GLY A 508 -3.53 19.25 0.07
C GLY A 508 -4.62 20.10 0.71
N LYS A 509 -5.87 20.02 0.26
CA LYS A 509 -6.99 20.82 0.82
C LYS A 509 -7.74 20.09 1.94
N LYS A 510 -7.79 18.78 1.88
CA LYS A 510 -8.48 17.91 2.85
C LYS A 510 -7.72 16.63 3.07
N ILE A 511 -8.13 15.86 4.06
CA ILE A 511 -7.70 14.50 4.29
C ILE A 511 -8.74 13.56 3.69
N ASP A 512 -8.28 12.58 2.91
CA ASP A 512 -9.17 11.65 2.22
C ASP A 512 -8.57 10.24 2.14
N HIS A 513 -9.31 9.29 1.61
CA HIS A 513 -8.90 7.92 1.40
C HIS A 513 -8.77 7.61 -0.09
N PRO A 514 -7.98 6.59 -0.51
CA PRO A 514 -7.94 6.15 -1.89
C PRO A 514 -9.28 5.50 -2.30
N HIS A 515 -9.62 5.53 -3.59
CA HIS A 515 -10.82 4.86 -4.11
C HIS A 515 -10.85 3.36 -3.83
N GLU A 516 -9.68 2.73 -3.87
CA GLU A 516 -9.48 1.31 -3.56
C GLU A 516 -8.24 1.13 -2.69
N PHE A 517 -8.32 0.23 -1.74
CA PHE A 517 -7.17 -0.22 -0.98
C PHE A 517 -6.27 -1.12 -1.83
N PRO A 518 -4.98 -1.31 -1.45
CA PRO A 518 -4.04 -2.13 -2.21
C PRO A 518 -4.47 -3.60 -2.41
N ASP A 519 -5.41 -4.09 -1.61
CA ASP A 519 -5.98 -5.44 -1.74
C ASP A 519 -7.21 -5.49 -2.67
N GLY A 520 -7.55 -4.38 -3.34
CA GLY A 520 -8.67 -4.26 -4.28
C GLY A 520 -10.04 -4.09 -3.65
N THR A 521 -10.13 -3.98 -2.33
CA THR A 521 -11.39 -3.63 -1.67
C THR A 521 -11.65 -2.13 -1.76
N LYS A 522 -12.93 -1.75 -1.80
CA LYS A 522 -13.34 -0.33 -1.84
C LYS A 522 -12.70 0.44 -0.69
N GLY A 523 -12.09 1.57 -0.99
CA GLY A 523 -11.56 2.50 -0.01
C GLY A 523 -12.67 3.10 0.86
N SER A 524 -12.38 3.33 2.13
CA SER A 524 -13.25 4.00 3.09
C SER A 524 -12.44 4.67 4.18
N LYS A 525 -13.07 5.57 4.92
CA LYS A 525 -12.53 6.21 6.13
C LYS A 525 -13.58 6.36 7.24
N ASP A 526 -14.74 5.72 7.08
CA ASP A 526 -15.90 5.91 7.95
C ASP A 526 -15.60 5.59 9.42
N GLY A 527 -14.84 4.52 9.68
CA GLY A 527 -14.41 4.19 11.04
C GLY A 527 -13.29 5.09 11.54
N ALA A 528 -12.38 5.49 10.67
CA ALA A 528 -11.32 6.43 11.02
C ALA A 528 -11.92 7.80 11.37
N ASP A 529 -12.88 8.32 10.58
CA ASP A 529 -13.59 9.56 10.87
C ASP A 529 -14.35 9.45 12.20
N ALA A 530 -14.99 8.31 12.49
CA ALA A 530 -15.66 8.09 13.77
C ALA A 530 -14.68 8.13 14.96
N VAL A 531 -13.54 7.47 14.86
CA VAL A 531 -12.51 7.43 15.94
C VAL A 531 -11.87 8.80 16.14
N VAL A 532 -11.50 9.49 15.05
CA VAL A 532 -10.94 10.85 15.09
C VAL A 532 -11.96 11.84 15.63
N GLY A 533 -13.25 11.67 15.30
CA GLY A 533 -14.34 12.49 15.82
C GLY A 533 -14.51 12.34 17.34
N VAL A 534 -14.40 11.13 17.88
CA VAL A 534 -14.38 10.90 19.33
C VAL A 534 -13.18 11.59 19.97
N TYR A 535 -11.98 11.36 19.43
CA TYR A 535 -10.77 11.99 19.93
C TYR A 535 -10.89 13.50 19.96
N TRP A 536 -11.30 14.11 18.84
CA TRP A 536 -11.45 15.56 18.71
C TRP A 536 -12.52 16.12 19.64
N SER A 537 -13.65 15.42 19.79
CA SER A 537 -14.69 15.79 20.76
C SER A 537 -14.17 15.83 22.20
N LEU A 538 -13.34 14.86 22.58
CA LEU A 538 -12.78 14.78 23.92
C LEU A 538 -11.78 15.90 24.23
N ILE A 539 -10.95 16.28 23.26
CA ILE A 539 -9.91 17.31 23.48
C ILE A 539 -10.44 18.74 23.31
N THR A 540 -11.57 18.94 22.61
CA THR A 540 -12.13 20.29 22.37
C THR A 540 -13.33 20.61 23.24
N ASN A 541 -14.00 19.62 23.86
CA ASN A 541 -15.19 19.84 24.65
C ASN A 541 -14.87 20.37 26.06
N LYS A 542 -15.17 21.66 26.29
CA LYS A 542 -14.87 22.36 27.53
C LYS A 542 -15.50 21.72 28.80
N ASP A 543 -16.67 21.10 28.69
CA ASP A 543 -17.35 20.54 29.87
C ASP A 543 -16.74 19.19 30.26
N ILE A 544 -16.31 18.39 29.28
CA ILE A 544 -15.53 17.17 29.56
C ILE A 544 -14.21 17.55 30.24
N GLN A 545 -13.53 18.57 29.74
CA GLN A 545 -12.28 19.06 30.33
C GLN A 545 -12.47 19.62 31.76
N LYS A 546 -13.56 20.36 32.02
CA LYS A 546 -13.89 20.82 33.36
C LYS A 546 -14.09 19.67 34.34
N HIS A 547 -14.74 18.59 33.93
CA HIS A 547 -14.90 17.41 34.78
C HIS A 547 -13.55 16.91 35.32
N PHE A 548 -12.52 16.88 34.48
CA PHE A 548 -11.18 16.48 34.88
C PHE A 548 -10.45 17.57 35.68
N SER A 549 -10.69 18.84 35.41
CA SER A 549 -10.11 19.94 36.18
C SER A 549 -10.61 19.94 37.63
N PHE A 550 -11.91 19.71 37.85
CA PHE A 550 -12.48 19.56 39.19
C PHE A 550 -11.93 18.32 39.93
N ALA A 551 -11.86 17.18 39.27
CA ALA A 551 -11.28 15.96 39.85
C ALA A 551 -9.79 16.15 40.21
N ARG A 552 -9.08 17.04 39.54
CA ARG A 552 -7.70 17.40 39.78
C ARG A 552 -7.57 18.29 41.03
N LEU A 553 -8.39 19.33 41.15
CA LEU A 553 -8.43 20.21 42.32
C LEU A 553 -8.67 19.42 43.64
N TYR A 554 -9.55 18.42 43.60
CA TYR A 554 -9.79 17.53 44.76
C TYR A 554 -8.62 16.62 45.13
N ARG A 555 -7.72 16.27 44.18
CA ARG A 555 -6.49 15.50 44.46
C ARG A 555 -5.32 16.40 44.90
N GLU A 556 -5.32 17.66 44.48
CA GLU A 556 -4.21 18.62 44.71
C GLU A 556 -4.30 19.33 46.06
N GLU A 557 -5.44 19.30 46.76
CA GLU A 557 -5.56 19.72 48.15
C GLU A 557 -4.75 18.84 49.12
N THR A 558 -4.18 17.70 48.62
CA THR A 558 -3.33 16.79 49.41
C THR A 558 -1.82 16.91 49.15
N THR A 559 -1.35 17.76 48.21
CA THR A 559 0.08 17.97 47.92
C THR A 559 0.35 19.42 47.54
N SER A 560 0.56 20.29 48.54
CA SER A 560 0.97 21.68 48.40
C SER A 560 2.46 21.81 48.05
N GLU A 561 2.81 22.66 47.11
CA GLU A 561 4.01 23.52 46.97
C GLU A 561 4.68 23.61 45.59
N GLU A 562 4.25 22.85 44.57
CA GLU A 562 4.84 22.98 43.22
C GLU A 562 3.90 23.58 42.15
N GLU A 563 2.73 24.11 42.52
CA GLU A 563 1.59 24.30 41.62
C GLU A 563 1.31 25.72 41.09
N GLU A 564 1.93 26.75 41.63
CA GLU A 564 1.66 28.15 41.19
C GLU A 564 2.14 28.44 39.73
N ASN A 565 3.03 27.65 39.17
CA ASN A 565 3.54 27.84 37.82
C ASN A 565 2.71 27.16 36.70
N GLN A 566 1.79 26.27 37.02
CA GLN A 566 1.07 25.47 36.02
C GLN A 566 -0.28 26.08 35.58
N GLN A 567 -0.89 26.92 36.40
CA GLN A 567 -2.17 27.59 36.09
C GLN A 567 -2.03 28.70 35.02
N SER A 568 -0.83 29.28 34.87
CA SER A 568 -0.57 30.28 33.84
C SER A 568 -0.50 29.71 32.42
N PHE A 569 -0.12 28.44 32.26
CA PHE A 569 0.07 27.81 30.94
C PHE A 569 -1.21 27.38 30.25
N ALA A 570 -2.20 26.89 30.98
CA ALA A 570 -3.48 26.49 30.41
C ALA A 570 -4.27 27.67 29.83
N ASN A 571 -4.10 28.88 30.41
CA ASN A 571 -4.75 30.11 29.94
C ASN A 571 -4.03 30.78 28.76
N LEU A 572 -2.75 30.54 28.57
CA LEU A 572 -1.96 31.15 27.47
C LEU A 572 -2.18 30.46 26.12
N PHE A 573 -2.49 29.16 26.10
CA PHE A 573 -2.62 28.38 24.83
C PHE A 573 -4.04 28.24 24.32
N TRP A 574 -5.07 28.48 25.14
CA TRP A 574 -6.47 28.27 24.76
C TRP A 574 -7.29 29.60 24.65
N GLY A 575 -6.61 30.75 24.87
CA GLY A 575 -7.25 32.07 24.78
C GLY A 575 -7.50 32.60 23.37
N ASP A 576 -6.73 32.14 22.39
CA ASP A 576 -6.70 32.75 21.04
C ASP A 576 -7.33 31.88 19.93
N TYR A 577 -8.02 30.79 20.27
CA TYR A 577 -8.73 29.93 19.30
C TYR A 577 -10.25 29.88 19.59
N LEU A 578 -10.87 31.03 19.73
CA LEU A 578 -12.33 31.20 19.65
C LEU A 578 -12.69 32.18 18.54
#